data_71c0792cdf6b3f148eade4e1a321808c
#
_entry.id   71c0792cdf6b3f148eade4e1a321808c
#
_cell.length_a   1.000
_cell.length_b   1.000
_cell.length_c   1.000
_cell.angle_alpha   90.00
_cell.angle_beta   90.00
_cell.angle_gamma   90.00
#
_symmetry.space_group_name_H-M   'P 1'
#
loop_
_entity.id
_entity.type
_entity.pdbx_description
1 polymer ?
#
loop_
_entity_poly.entity_id
_entity_poly.type
_entity_poly.pdbx_seq_one_letter_code
_entity_poly.pdbx_strand_id
1 'polypeptide(L)'
;EPTFADAGPISRNCVGTPGAGKISEGATVTIGSIFTLRDTVLRCNGEVIYYSPTKKTEETNHQPIAENVANFQVRYLLQSNDAANPTTLYANADDVNNNWNQVQGVEVCLVLFGTERIDMPTDDPDLTSYTDCDGTRVDMTALTGNRTNRMHYVFRNVFQLRSQGLI
;
A
#
# COMPACT_ATOMS: atom_id res chain seq x y z
N GLU A 1 -0.78 -4.77 16.01
CA GLU A 1 -0.21 -6.04 15.51
C GLU A 1 -1.04 -7.21 16.01
N PRO A 2 -1.66 -8.02 15.16
CA PRO A 2 -2.35 -9.20 15.62
C PRO A 2 -1.32 -10.24 16.10
N THR A 3 -1.28 -10.48 17.38
CA THR A 3 -0.55 -11.61 17.98
C THR A 3 -1.46 -12.83 17.93
N PHE A 4 -1.13 -13.80 17.09
CA PHE A 4 -1.86 -15.06 17.00
C PHE A 4 -1.09 -16.15 17.76
N ALA A 5 -1.64 -16.65 18.85
CA ALA A 5 -1.10 -17.80 19.57
C ALA A 5 -1.24 -19.10 18.76
N ASP A 6 -2.23 -19.17 17.87
CA ASP A 6 -2.42 -20.17 16.85
C ASP A 6 -2.63 -19.50 15.50
N ALA A 7 -1.56 -19.14 14.82
CA ALA A 7 -1.64 -18.69 13.45
C ALA A 7 -2.05 -19.88 12.57
N GLY A 8 -3.34 -20.12 12.46
CA GLY A 8 -3.88 -21.07 11.49
C GLY A 8 -3.42 -20.70 10.07
N PRO A 9 -3.67 -21.57 9.07
CA PRO A 9 -3.18 -21.42 7.69
C PRO A 9 -3.70 -20.17 6.96
N ILE A 10 -4.41 -19.28 7.63
CA ILE A 10 -5.13 -18.14 7.05
C ILE A 10 -4.24 -16.89 6.98
N SER A 11 -3.27 -16.71 7.88
CA SER A 11 -2.44 -15.50 7.92
C SER A 11 -1.18 -15.69 7.07
N ARG A 12 -1.13 -14.96 5.97
CA ARG A 12 0.01 -14.94 5.03
C ARG A 12 0.42 -13.51 4.76
N ASN A 13 1.72 -13.31 4.51
CA ASN A 13 2.22 -12.04 3.99
C ASN A 13 1.91 -11.89 2.50
N CYS A 14 2.25 -10.75 1.92
CA CYS A 14 1.97 -10.40 0.53
C CYS A 14 2.68 -11.28 -0.51
N VAL A 15 3.68 -12.09 -0.12
CA VAL A 15 4.32 -13.11 -0.98
C VAL A 15 3.80 -14.52 -0.71
N GLY A 16 2.76 -14.65 0.11
CA GLY A 16 2.11 -15.92 0.41
C GLY A 16 2.80 -16.77 1.49
N THR A 17 3.84 -16.27 2.16
CA THR A 17 4.50 -16.99 3.23
C THR A 17 3.61 -17.05 4.47
N PRO A 18 3.27 -18.23 4.99
CA PRO A 18 2.44 -18.36 6.18
C PRO A 18 3.26 -18.10 7.46
N GLY A 19 2.61 -17.54 8.48
CA GLY A 19 3.19 -17.44 9.82
C GLY A 19 3.20 -18.76 10.60
N ALA A 20 2.41 -19.75 10.16
CA ALA A 20 2.28 -21.05 10.83
C ALA A 20 3.33 -22.04 10.36
N GLY A 21 3.91 -22.80 11.29
CA GLY A 21 4.76 -23.97 10.99
C GLY A 21 6.07 -24.07 11.78
N LYS A 22 6.50 -22.99 12.46
CA LYS A 22 7.74 -22.97 13.27
C LYS A 22 7.51 -22.44 14.68
N ILE A 23 6.27 -22.48 15.16
CA ILE A 23 5.93 -21.95 16.49
C ILE A 23 6.21 -23.02 17.52
N SER A 24 7.24 -22.83 18.33
CA SER A 24 7.40 -23.54 19.59
C SER A 24 6.43 -22.95 20.62
N GLU A 25 6.00 -23.75 21.58
CA GLU A 25 5.13 -23.32 22.66
C GLU A 25 5.64 -22.02 23.33
N GLY A 26 4.82 -20.99 23.38
CA GLY A 26 5.19 -19.67 23.90
C GLY A 26 5.87 -18.72 22.92
N ALA A 27 5.96 -19.03 21.63
CA ALA A 27 6.50 -18.13 20.63
C ALA A 27 5.41 -17.20 20.04
N THR A 28 5.80 -15.96 19.76
CA THR A 28 4.98 -14.99 19.01
C THR A 28 5.49 -14.88 17.59
N VAL A 29 4.56 -14.78 16.63
CA VAL A 29 4.89 -14.58 15.21
C VAL A 29 4.28 -13.28 14.73
N THR A 30 5.12 -12.42 14.18
CA THR A 30 4.68 -11.22 13.45
C THR A 30 4.81 -11.46 11.96
N ILE A 31 3.73 -11.17 11.23
CA ILE A 31 3.68 -11.26 9.76
C ILE A 31 3.59 -9.85 9.20
N GLY A 32 4.59 -9.46 8.42
CA GLY A 32 4.68 -8.15 7.79
C GLY A 32 4.52 -8.24 6.27
N SER A 33 3.98 -7.17 5.70
CA SER A 33 3.91 -6.94 4.25
C SER A 33 4.30 -5.51 3.97
N ILE A 34 5.45 -5.31 3.33
CA ILE A 34 6.00 -4.00 3.02
C ILE A 34 5.97 -3.80 1.52
N PHE A 35 5.25 -2.78 1.07
CA PHE A 35 5.19 -2.41 -0.34
C PHE A 35 6.17 -1.29 -0.63
N THR A 36 7.00 -1.46 -1.65
CA THR A 36 7.99 -0.48 -2.07
C THR A 36 7.93 -0.27 -3.57
N LEU A 37 7.94 0.99 -4.00
CA LEU A 37 8.11 1.35 -5.40
C LEU A 37 9.58 1.67 -5.68
N ARG A 38 10.21 0.92 -6.58
CA ARG A 38 11.60 1.12 -7.01
C ARG A 38 11.72 0.90 -8.50
N ASP A 39 12.32 1.85 -9.21
CA ASP A 39 12.57 1.77 -10.64
C ASP A 39 11.31 1.40 -11.46
N THR A 40 10.18 2.02 -11.14
CA THR A 40 8.86 1.76 -11.75
C THR A 40 8.31 0.34 -11.54
N VAL A 41 8.86 -0.40 -10.58
CA VAL A 41 8.37 -1.72 -10.17
C VAL A 41 7.85 -1.65 -8.74
N LEU A 42 6.57 -1.93 -8.55
CA LEU A 42 5.99 -2.12 -7.22
C LEU A 42 6.35 -3.52 -6.73
N ARG A 43 6.99 -3.59 -5.57
CA ARG A 43 7.46 -4.82 -4.96
C ARG A 43 6.76 -5.05 -3.63
N CYS A 44 6.54 -6.31 -3.33
CA CYS A 44 6.17 -6.74 -1.99
C CYS A 44 7.38 -7.39 -1.30
N ASN A 45 7.66 -6.94 -0.09
CA ASN A 45 8.60 -7.57 0.81
C ASN A 45 7.78 -8.25 1.90
N GLY A 46 7.69 -9.57 1.83
CA GLY A 46 7.04 -10.38 2.85
C GLY A 46 8.01 -10.67 3.99
N GLU A 47 7.61 -10.35 5.20
CA GLU A 47 8.39 -10.56 6.41
C GLU A 47 7.65 -11.52 7.33
N VAL A 48 8.38 -12.43 7.97
CA VAL A 48 7.89 -13.26 9.07
C VAL A 48 8.93 -13.23 10.18
N ILE A 49 8.57 -12.71 11.34
CA ILE A 49 9.44 -12.60 12.50
C ILE A 49 8.94 -13.55 13.58
N TYR A 50 9.81 -14.45 13.98
CA TYR A 50 9.56 -15.40 15.07
C TYR A 50 10.27 -14.92 16.33
N TYR A 51 9.51 -14.72 17.38
CA TYR A 51 10.02 -14.41 18.71
C TYR A 51 9.88 -15.64 19.59
N SER A 52 11.00 -16.22 20.03
CA SER A 52 11.03 -17.21 21.10
C SER A 52 11.72 -16.60 22.33
N PRO A 53 11.58 -17.19 23.53
CA PRO A 53 12.25 -16.68 24.74
C PRO A 53 13.77 -16.54 24.63
N THR A 54 14.40 -17.23 23.67
CA THR A 54 15.87 -17.30 23.53
C THR A 54 16.37 -16.76 22.19
N LYS A 55 15.47 -16.54 21.18
CA LYS A 55 15.92 -16.19 19.82
C LYS A 55 14.86 -15.43 19.03
N LYS A 56 15.27 -14.36 18.32
CA LYS A 56 14.55 -13.76 17.22
C LYS A 56 15.03 -14.40 15.90
N THR A 57 14.14 -14.86 15.06
CA THR A 57 14.45 -15.29 13.69
C THR A 57 13.57 -14.51 12.73
N GLU A 58 14.16 -14.00 11.66
CA GLU A 58 13.50 -13.19 10.63
C GLU A 58 13.68 -13.87 9.28
N GLU A 59 12.59 -14.03 8.55
CA GLU A 59 12.58 -14.50 7.17
C GLU A 59 11.97 -13.42 6.30
N THR A 60 12.69 -12.99 5.26
CA THR A 60 12.24 -11.98 4.29
C THR A 60 12.24 -12.56 2.89
N ASN A 61 11.23 -12.22 2.10
CA ASN A 61 11.13 -12.59 0.71
C ASN A 61 10.62 -11.41 -0.11
N HIS A 62 11.21 -11.18 -1.28
CA HIS A 62 10.94 -10.03 -2.12
C HIS A 62 10.38 -10.49 -3.47
N GLN A 63 9.22 -9.96 -3.86
CA GLN A 63 8.63 -10.23 -5.17
C GLN A 63 8.17 -8.95 -5.88
N PRO A 64 8.41 -8.81 -7.20
CA PRO A 64 7.73 -7.82 -8.00
C PRO A 64 6.24 -8.20 -8.12
N ILE A 65 5.34 -7.23 -7.97
CA ILE A 65 3.90 -7.43 -8.09
C ILE A 65 3.26 -6.64 -9.23
N ALA A 66 3.86 -5.51 -9.62
CA ALA A 66 3.44 -4.74 -10.77
C ALA A 66 4.62 -3.98 -11.37
N GLU A 67 4.63 -3.89 -12.69
CA GLU A 67 5.59 -3.12 -13.48
C GLU A 67 4.92 -1.90 -14.09
N ASN A 68 5.72 -0.96 -14.62
CA ASN A 68 5.26 0.30 -15.19
C ASN A 68 4.43 1.14 -14.21
N VAL A 69 4.82 1.13 -12.95
CA VAL A 69 4.21 1.93 -11.89
C VAL A 69 4.93 3.27 -11.81
N ALA A 70 4.21 4.35 -12.08
CA ALA A 70 4.74 5.71 -12.01
C ALA A 70 4.66 6.30 -10.59
N ASN A 71 3.58 5.98 -9.87
CA ASN A 71 3.37 6.42 -8.49
C ASN A 71 2.55 5.39 -7.71
N PHE A 72 2.80 5.30 -6.41
CA PHE A 72 2.05 4.48 -5.47
C PHE A 72 1.94 5.23 -4.15
N GLN A 73 0.71 5.48 -3.71
CA GLN A 73 0.44 6.16 -2.44
C GLN A 73 -0.64 5.43 -1.66
N VAL A 74 -0.51 5.48 -0.35
CA VAL A 74 -1.49 4.96 0.60
C VAL A 74 -1.91 6.09 1.53
N ARG A 75 -3.22 6.29 1.69
CA ARG A 75 -3.79 7.21 2.66
C ARG A 75 -4.73 6.46 3.60
N TYR A 76 -4.83 6.92 4.81
CA TYR A 76 -5.66 6.32 5.86
C TYR A 76 -6.91 7.16 6.07
N LEU A 77 -8.05 6.50 6.18
CA LEU A 77 -9.32 7.13 6.51
C LEU A 77 -9.50 7.06 8.02
N LEU A 78 -9.35 8.21 8.67
CA LEU A 78 -9.57 8.36 10.10
C LEU A 78 -11.01 8.80 10.34
N GLN A 79 -11.67 8.18 11.31
CA GLN A 79 -12.96 8.62 11.80
C GLN A 79 -12.77 9.38 13.12
N SER A 80 -13.38 10.56 13.23
CA SER A 80 -13.34 11.30 14.49
C SER A 80 -14.17 10.58 15.56
N ASN A 81 -13.70 10.66 16.81
CA ASN A 81 -14.43 10.12 17.97
C ASN A 81 -15.56 11.05 18.44
N ASP A 82 -15.86 12.14 17.74
CA ASP A 82 -16.97 13.04 18.05
C ASP A 82 -18.28 12.43 17.54
N ALA A 83 -19.04 11.82 18.44
CA ALA A 83 -20.32 11.22 18.10
C ALA A 83 -21.38 12.24 17.63
N ALA A 84 -21.21 13.53 17.98
CA ALA A 84 -22.14 14.59 17.57
C ALA A 84 -21.84 15.07 16.15
N ASN A 85 -20.57 14.98 15.73
CA ASN A 85 -20.10 15.42 14.39
C ASN A 85 -19.09 14.41 13.82
N PRO A 86 -19.54 13.25 13.38
CA PRO A 86 -18.62 12.26 12.81
C PRO A 86 -18.01 12.80 11.52
N THR A 87 -16.70 12.95 11.51
CA THR A 87 -15.95 13.39 10.32
C THR A 87 -14.99 12.31 9.87
N THR A 88 -14.83 12.14 8.57
CA THR A 88 -13.82 11.28 7.98
C THR A 88 -12.72 12.15 7.37
N LEU A 89 -11.49 11.90 7.76
CA LEU A 89 -10.31 12.63 7.30
C LEU A 89 -9.36 11.65 6.59
N TYR A 90 -8.84 12.07 5.45
CA TYR A 90 -7.71 11.38 4.81
C TYR A 90 -6.39 11.87 5.41
N ALA A 91 -5.58 10.96 5.87
CA ALA A 91 -4.30 11.22 6.51
C ALA A 91 -3.17 10.37 5.91
N ASN A 92 -1.97 10.90 5.90
CA ASN A 92 -0.77 10.11 5.67
C ASN A 92 -0.38 9.34 6.95
N ALA A 93 0.54 8.40 6.87
CA ALA A 93 0.96 7.61 8.03
C ALA A 93 1.49 8.48 9.18
N ASP A 94 2.25 9.54 8.86
CA ASP A 94 2.79 10.47 9.85
C ASP A 94 1.69 11.29 10.54
N ASP A 95 0.64 11.64 9.81
CA ASP A 95 -0.51 12.41 10.32
C ASP A 95 -1.45 11.56 11.20
N VAL A 96 -1.41 10.25 11.07
CA VAL A 96 -2.17 9.32 11.95
C VAL A 96 -1.73 9.46 13.42
N ASN A 97 -0.46 9.80 13.66
CA ASN A 97 0.09 10.16 14.97
C ASN A 97 -0.34 9.21 16.11
N ASN A 98 -0.12 7.92 15.93
CA ASN A 98 -0.48 6.82 16.85
C ASN A 98 -1.98 6.54 17.04
N ASN A 99 -2.88 7.25 16.35
CA ASN A 99 -4.33 7.02 16.40
C ASN A 99 -4.78 5.90 15.43
N TRP A 100 -3.99 4.83 15.31
CA TRP A 100 -4.26 3.71 14.40
C TRP A 100 -5.59 2.99 14.67
N ASN A 101 -6.11 3.08 15.90
CA ASN A 101 -7.41 2.57 16.28
C ASN A 101 -8.59 3.35 15.67
N GLN A 102 -8.34 4.57 15.15
CA GLN A 102 -9.35 5.39 14.45
C GLN A 102 -9.35 5.18 12.95
N VAL A 103 -8.43 4.38 12.43
CA VAL A 103 -8.35 4.08 10.99
C VAL A 103 -9.46 3.11 10.62
N GLN A 104 -10.42 3.56 9.82
CA GLN A 104 -11.57 2.77 9.35
C GLN A 104 -11.36 2.19 7.95
N GLY A 105 -10.45 2.77 7.19
CA GLY A 105 -10.17 2.34 5.85
C GLY A 105 -8.81 2.78 5.34
N VAL A 106 -8.42 2.21 4.22
CA VAL A 106 -7.18 2.52 3.53
C VAL A 106 -7.50 2.84 2.07
N GLU A 107 -7.14 4.04 1.63
CA GLU A 107 -7.15 4.36 0.21
C GLU A 107 -5.80 4.00 -0.40
N VAL A 108 -5.85 3.24 -1.47
CA VAL A 108 -4.68 2.91 -2.29
C VAL A 108 -4.82 3.64 -3.62
N CYS A 109 -3.82 4.43 -3.97
CA CYS A 109 -3.69 5.07 -5.26
C CYS A 109 -2.49 4.51 -6.00
N LEU A 110 -2.70 4.19 -7.28
CA LEU A 110 -1.70 3.62 -8.16
C LEU A 110 -1.75 4.33 -9.51
N VAL A 111 -0.63 4.82 -10.00
CA VAL A 111 -0.48 5.35 -11.36
C VAL A 111 0.32 4.37 -12.19
N LEU A 112 -0.29 3.87 -13.24
CA LEU A 112 0.35 2.98 -14.22
C LEU A 112 0.59 3.72 -15.53
N PHE A 113 1.64 3.36 -16.25
CA PHE A 113 1.87 3.86 -17.60
C PHE A 113 1.96 2.73 -18.64
N GLY A 114 1.50 3.02 -19.85
CA GLY A 114 1.49 2.07 -20.95
C GLY A 114 2.88 1.61 -21.39
N THR A 115 2.96 0.43 -21.99
CA THR A 115 4.21 -0.11 -22.56
C THR A 115 4.56 0.52 -23.89
N GLU A 116 3.58 1.06 -24.60
CA GLU A 116 3.76 1.65 -25.91
C GLU A 116 3.90 3.17 -25.86
N ARG A 117 4.72 3.71 -26.74
CA ARG A 117 4.80 5.16 -26.97
C ARG A 117 3.74 5.55 -27.97
N ILE A 118 3.10 6.69 -27.72
CA ILE A 118 2.08 7.27 -28.58
C ILE A 118 2.45 8.70 -28.94
N ASP A 119 1.99 9.14 -30.10
CA ASP A 119 2.04 10.56 -30.45
C ASP A 119 0.94 11.30 -29.69
N MET A 120 1.35 12.13 -28.75
CA MET A 120 0.41 12.92 -27.95
C MET A 120 0.10 14.23 -28.68
N PRO A 121 -1.18 14.64 -28.76
CA PRO A 121 -1.51 15.97 -29.25
C PRO A 121 -0.90 17.01 -28.32
N THR A 122 -0.22 18.00 -28.84
CA THR A 122 0.43 19.05 -28.03
C THR A 122 -0.44 20.27 -27.80
N ASP A 123 -1.57 20.33 -28.48
CA ASP A 123 -2.52 21.43 -28.54
C ASP A 123 -3.70 21.30 -27.55
N ASP A 124 -3.85 20.13 -26.92
CA ASP A 124 -4.89 19.89 -25.92
C ASP A 124 -4.31 19.37 -24.59
N PRO A 125 -4.14 20.26 -23.60
CA PRO A 125 -3.61 19.88 -22.28
C PRO A 125 -4.47 18.86 -21.53
N ASP A 126 -5.76 18.74 -21.82
CA ASP A 126 -6.65 17.80 -21.14
C ASP A 126 -6.41 16.35 -21.63
N LEU A 127 -5.97 16.19 -22.87
CA LEU A 127 -5.59 14.89 -23.42
C LEU A 127 -4.15 14.48 -23.07
N THR A 128 -3.30 15.43 -22.70
CA THR A 128 -1.89 15.22 -22.44
C THR A 128 -1.50 15.26 -20.97
N SER A 129 -2.47 15.36 -20.07
CA SER A 129 -2.21 15.39 -18.63
C SER A 129 -3.06 14.39 -17.85
N TYR A 130 -2.60 14.04 -16.66
CA TYR A 130 -3.37 13.28 -15.67
C TYR A 130 -3.24 13.93 -14.30
N THR A 131 -4.16 13.59 -13.39
CA THR A 131 -4.09 14.02 -11.99
C THR A 131 -3.45 12.89 -11.17
N ASP A 132 -2.30 13.18 -10.55
CA ASP A 132 -1.54 12.20 -9.76
C ASP A 132 -2.24 11.86 -8.41
N CYS A 133 -1.65 10.97 -7.65
CA CYS A 133 -2.17 10.50 -6.37
C CYS A 133 -2.33 11.60 -5.31
N ASP A 134 -1.51 12.62 -5.36
CA ASP A 134 -1.56 13.79 -4.47
C ASP A 134 -2.49 14.92 -4.96
N GLY A 135 -3.12 14.74 -6.13
CA GLY A 135 -3.96 15.74 -6.77
C GLY A 135 -3.22 16.69 -7.72
N THR A 136 -1.90 16.54 -7.86
CA THR A 136 -1.10 17.36 -8.79
C THR A 136 -1.40 16.99 -10.23
N ARG A 137 -1.61 17.99 -11.09
CA ARG A 137 -1.71 17.77 -12.54
C ARG A 137 -0.33 17.58 -13.14
N VAL A 138 -0.13 16.49 -13.85
CA VAL A 138 1.13 16.09 -14.47
C VAL A 138 0.96 16.10 -15.99
N ASP A 139 1.82 16.84 -16.69
CA ASP A 139 1.89 16.86 -18.14
C ASP A 139 2.73 15.68 -18.64
N MET A 140 2.11 14.77 -19.37
CA MET A 140 2.77 13.57 -19.91
C MET A 140 3.77 13.89 -21.02
N THR A 141 3.65 15.05 -21.70
CA THR A 141 4.59 15.46 -22.74
C THR A 141 5.93 15.91 -22.17
N ALA A 142 5.93 16.39 -20.92
CA ALA A 142 7.13 16.82 -20.19
C ALA A 142 7.87 15.67 -19.49
N LEU A 143 7.32 14.45 -19.50
CA LEU A 143 7.93 13.31 -18.85
C LEU A 143 9.16 12.79 -19.63
N THR A 144 10.14 12.28 -18.89
CA THR A 144 11.41 11.79 -19.43
C THR A 144 11.64 10.31 -19.18
N GLY A 145 12.66 9.74 -19.81
CA GLY A 145 13.08 8.36 -19.60
C GLY A 145 12.07 7.35 -20.15
N ASN A 146 11.78 6.32 -19.37
CA ASN A 146 10.85 5.25 -19.75
C ASN A 146 9.37 5.67 -19.72
N ARG A 147 9.05 6.85 -19.21
CA ARG A 147 7.69 7.41 -19.16
C ARG A 147 7.37 8.35 -20.32
N THR A 148 8.35 8.67 -21.16
CA THR A 148 8.21 9.61 -22.29
C THR A 148 7.17 9.12 -23.30
N ASN A 149 6.21 10.00 -23.65
CA ASN A 149 5.17 9.74 -24.64
C ASN A 149 4.35 8.47 -24.33
N ARG A 150 4.02 8.22 -23.07
CA ARG A 150 3.20 7.08 -22.65
C ARG A 150 1.98 7.55 -21.92
N MET A 151 0.84 6.90 -22.18
CA MET A 151 -0.39 7.15 -21.43
C MET A 151 -0.23 6.72 -19.99
N HIS A 152 -0.72 7.57 -19.08
CA HIS A 152 -0.77 7.30 -17.64
C HIS A 152 -2.22 7.15 -17.19
N TYR A 153 -2.46 6.14 -16.35
CA TYR A 153 -3.78 5.86 -15.79
C TYR A 153 -3.69 5.82 -14.27
N VAL A 154 -4.61 6.53 -13.63
CA VAL A 154 -4.71 6.59 -12.18
C VAL A 154 -5.82 5.65 -11.71
N PHE A 155 -5.46 4.74 -10.84
CA PHE A 155 -6.39 3.84 -10.16
C PHE A 155 -6.44 4.22 -8.69
N ARG A 156 -7.65 4.38 -8.17
CA ARG A 156 -7.86 4.73 -6.77
C ARG A 156 -8.99 3.88 -6.21
N ASN A 157 -8.73 3.24 -5.09
CA ASN A 157 -9.72 2.42 -4.41
C ASN A 157 -9.60 2.54 -2.89
N VAL A 158 -10.73 2.41 -2.20
CA VAL A 158 -10.82 2.45 -0.74
C VAL A 158 -11.18 1.07 -0.22
N PHE A 159 -10.38 0.57 0.70
CA PHE A 159 -10.59 -0.69 1.38
C PHE A 159 -11.00 -0.42 2.83
N GLN A 160 -12.18 -0.85 3.21
CA GLN A 160 -12.64 -0.76 4.59
C GLN A 160 -11.98 -1.85 5.46
N LEU A 161 -11.55 -1.48 6.66
CA LEU A 161 -11.00 -2.40 7.65
C LEU A 161 -12.13 -3.01 8.47
N ARG A 162 -12.40 -4.30 8.27
CA ARG A 162 -13.51 -5.01 8.93
C ARG A 162 -13.34 -5.23 10.44
N SER A 163 -12.11 -5.15 10.94
CA SER A 163 -11.79 -5.39 12.36
C SER A 163 -12.02 -4.19 13.27
N GLN A 164 -12.28 -3.03 12.70
CA GLN A 164 -12.61 -1.80 13.43
C GLN A 164 -14.14 -1.75 13.65
N GLY A 165 -14.67 -2.71 14.40
CA GLY A 165 -16.07 -2.63 14.83
C GLY A 165 -16.29 -1.39 15.68
N LEU A 166 -17.39 -0.69 15.42
CA LEU A 166 -17.89 0.39 16.27
C LEU A 166 -17.94 -0.10 17.73
N ILE A 167 -17.09 0.43 18.59
CA ILE A 167 -17.16 0.25 20.02
C ILE A 167 -17.94 1.42 20.59
#